data_a819bec9ae74f48d33766b1c74c22b53
#
_entry.id   a819bec9ae74f48d33766b1c74c22b53
#
_cell.length_a   1.000
_cell.length_b   1.000
_cell.length_c   1.000
_cell.angle_alpha   90.00
_cell.angle_beta   90.00
_cell.angle_gamma   90.00
#
_symmetry.space_group_name_H-M   'P 1'
#
loop_
_entity.id
_entity.type
_entity.pdbx_description
1 polymer ?
#
loop_
_entity_poly.entity_id
_entity_poly.type
_entity_poly.pdbx_seq_one_letter_code
_entity_poly.pdbx_strand_id
1 'polypeptide(L)'
;MRFIDQVRVVVRAGRGGDGLVGWRREKFVPDGGPAGGDGGKGGDVILVADDHLTTLLDLKFRQHFAAESGRPGGSNRMTGRSGSDLRIRVPVGTTVFFEAVAGEPGERPPWLAEQGEDEDFENAGAIAWTDDEEADIPVPVRAEKSGPLRKRARAEDGAPLEPGEQLGDLTFHGQELVVARGGRGGRGNVHFRSSTNRSPDHAEPGGSGDAYWLRLELKLLADVGIVGFPTVGKSTFISAISRARPKIADYPF
;
A
#
# COMPACT_ATOMS: atom_id res chain seq x y z
N MET A 1 -3.73 16.82 -22.10
CA MET A 1 -3.42 16.05 -20.88
C MET A 1 -4.57 16.24 -19.91
N ARG A 2 -5.18 15.16 -19.39
CA ARG A 2 -6.13 15.27 -18.27
C ARG A 2 -5.28 15.31 -17.00
N PHE A 3 -5.35 16.37 -16.26
CA PHE A 3 -4.71 16.49 -14.96
C PHE A 3 -5.61 15.84 -13.92
N ILE A 4 -5.04 14.98 -13.07
CA ILE A 4 -5.76 14.29 -12.00
C ILE A 4 -5.02 14.60 -10.70
N ASP A 5 -5.72 15.29 -9.82
CA ASP A 5 -5.28 15.76 -8.53
C ASP A 5 -5.73 14.86 -7.36
N GLN A 6 -6.72 14.00 -7.59
CA GLN A 6 -7.24 13.09 -6.59
C GLN A 6 -7.46 11.70 -7.17
N VAL A 7 -7.00 10.66 -6.46
CA VAL A 7 -7.16 9.25 -6.83
C VAL A 7 -7.41 8.41 -5.58
N ARG A 8 -8.27 7.40 -5.71
CA ARG A 8 -8.47 6.36 -4.70
C ARG A 8 -7.76 5.10 -5.13
N VAL A 9 -7.05 4.47 -4.18
CA VAL A 9 -6.30 3.23 -4.41
C VAL A 9 -6.53 2.28 -3.25
N VAL A 10 -6.49 0.97 -3.55
CA VAL A 10 -6.44 -0.06 -2.53
C VAL A 10 -5.01 -0.58 -2.41
N VAL A 11 -4.51 -0.62 -1.19
CA VAL A 11 -3.20 -1.17 -0.86
C VAL A 11 -3.38 -2.38 0.04
N ARG A 12 -2.67 -3.47 -0.26
CA ARG A 12 -2.65 -4.68 0.54
C ARG A 12 -1.21 -5.05 0.84
N ALA A 13 -0.85 -5.11 2.10
CA ALA A 13 0.44 -5.64 2.51
C ALA A 13 0.43 -7.18 2.44
N GLY A 14 1.60 -7.77 2.30
CA GLY A 14 1.76 -9.21 2.23
C GLY A 14 1.36 -9.90 3.53
N ARG A 15 0.73 -11.08 3.45
CA ARG A 15 0.50 -11.95 4.59
C ARG A 15 1.83 -12.53 5.06
N GLY A 16 2.01 -12.76 6.36
CA GLY A 16 3.12 -13.57 6.89
C GLY A 16 2.99 -15.03 6.49
N GLY A 17 4.11 -15.70 6.26
CA GLY A 17 4.15 -17.14 6.03
C GLY A 17 3.80 -17.91 7.29
N ASP A 18 3.24 -19.11 7.14
CA ASP A 18 2.90 -19.96 8.26
C ASP A 18 4.15 -20.62 8.87
N GLY A 19 4.16 -20.82 10.19
CA GLY A 19 5.15 -21.66 10.84
C GLY A 19 4.96 -23.12 10.46
N LEU A 20 6.04 -23.90 10.48
CA LEU A 20 6.00 -25.31 10.14
C LEU A 20 6.01 -26.19 11.39
N VAL A 21 5.23 -27.28 11.36
CA VAL A 21 5.42 -28.43 12.27
C VAL A 21 6.38 -29.39 11.60
N GLY A 22 7.58 -29.49 12.11
CA GLY A 22 8.61 -30.36 11.56
C GLY A 22 9.32 -31.13 12.67
N TRP A 23 9.82 -32.34 12.32
CA TRP A 23 10.53 -33.21 13.23
C TRP A 23 11.92 -33.50 12.68
N ARG A 24 12.92 -33.49 13.57
CA ARG A 24 14.26 -33.89 13.20
C ARG A 24 14.29 -35.42 13.10
N ARG A 25 14.58 -35.92 11.92
CA ARG A 25 14.76 -37.38 11.69
C ARG A 25 16.22 -37.65 11.46
N GLU A 26 16.83 -38.42 12.38
CA GLU A 26 18.20 -38.88 12.23
C GLU A 26 18.26 -40.43 12.34
N LYS A 27 19.28 -41.02 11.75
CA LYS A 27 19.40 -42.47 11.55
C LYS A 27 19.29 -43.27 12.86
N PHE A 28 19.61 -42.69 14.01
CA PHE A 28 19.61 -43.37 15.33
C PHE A 28 18.78 -42.60 16.39
N VAL A 29 17.95 -41.64 15.98
CA VAL A 29 17.09 -40.87 16.89
C VAL A 29 15.67 -40.87 16.32
N PRO A 30 14.86 -41.92 16.60
CA PRO A 30 13.52 -42.06 16.06
C PRO A 30 12.57 -40.94 16.53
N ASP A 31 12.75 -40.47 17.76
CA ASP A 31 11.96 -39.39 18.36
C ASP A 31 12.73 -38.07 18.35
N GLY A 32 13.20 -37.66 17.16
CA GLY A 32 13.86 -36.39 16.98
C GLY A 32 13.00 -35.23 17.45
N GLY A 33 13.61 -34.27 18.16
CA GLY A 33 12.89 -33.09 18.69
C GLY A 33 12.28 -32.18 17.59
N PRO A 34 11.47 -31.21 17.97
CA PRO A 34 10.84 -30.29 17.02
C PRO A 34 11.88 -29.51 16.20
N ALA A 35 11.64 -29.42 14.91
CA ALA A 35 12.57 -28.85 13.94
C ALA A 35 11.85 -27.97 12.88
N GLY A 36 10.60 -27.61 13.10
CA GLY A 36 9.87 -26.70 12.22
C GLY A 36 10.37 -25.26 12.34
N GLY A 37 10.62 -24.62 11.22
CA GLY A 37 11.05 -23.23 11.15
C GLY A 37 9.88 -22.25 11.16
N ASP A 38 10.20 -20.98 11.33
CA ASP A 38 9.24 -19.87 11.34
C ASP A 38 8.88 -19.45 9.91
N GLY A 39 7.67 -18.94 9.72
CA GLY A 39 7.28 -18.28 8.47
C GLY A 39 8.02 -16.96 8.27
N GLY A 40 8.17 -16.54 7.01
CA GLY A 40 8.71 -15.24 6.66
C GLY A 40 7.70 -14.10 6.90
N LYS A 41 8.18 -12.88 7.14
CA LYS A 41 7.33 -11.69 7.22
C LYS A 41 6.74 -11.38 5.83
N GLY A 42 5.51 -10.86 5.73
CA GLY A 42 4.96 -10.26 4.52
C GLY A 42 5.62 -8.92 4.19
N GLY A 43 5.62 -8.53 2.90
CA GLY A 43 6.14 -7.27 2.43
C GLY A 43 5.25 -6.09 2.85
N ASP A 44 5.86 -4.95 3.10
CA ASP A 44 5.17 -3.70 3.41
C ASP A 44 4.81 -2.96 2.11
N VAL A 45 3.78 -2.06 2.15
CA VAL A 45 3.48 -1.12 1.05
C VAL A 45 3.97 0.26 1.43
N ILE A 46 4.80 0.85 0.57
CA ILE A 46 5.50 2.10 0.82
C ILE A 46 5.22 3.07 -0.34
N LEU A 47 4.72 4.26 -0.02
CA LEU A 47 4.67 5.37 -0.97
C LEU A 47 6.00 6.11 -0.95
N VAL A 48 6.50 6.45 -2.14
CA VAL A 48 7.78 7.15 -2.31
C VAL A 48 7.55 8.40 -3.15
N ALA A 49 7.91 9.56 -2.63
CA ALA A 49 7.80 10.83 -3.35
C ALA A 49 8.84 10.92 -4.46
N ASP A 50 8.38 11.26 -5.67
CA ASP A 50 9.22 11.41 -6.87
C ASP A 50 8.91 12.76 -7.53
N ASP A 51 9.93 13.61 -7.71
CA ASP A 51 9.82 14.93 -8.34
C ASP A 51 9.70 14.85 -9.87
N HIS A 52 10.01 13.70 -10.47
CA HIS A 52 9.81 13.48 -11.90
C HIS A 52 8.34 13.23 -12.26
N LEU A 53 7.49 12.94 -11.26
CA LEU A 53 6.05 12.75 -11.45
C LEU A 53 5.32 14.06 -11.17
N THR A 54 4.41 14.44 -12.07
CA THR A 54 3.61 15.67 -11.98
C THR A 54 2.11 15.42 -11.84
N THR A 55 1.66 14.17 -11.90
CA THR A 55 0.24 13.79 -11.88
C THR A 55 0.05 12.42 -11.26
N LEU A 56 -1.14 12.18 -10.72
CA LEU A 56 -1.58 10.87 -10.19
C LEU A 56 -2.25 10.00 -11.27
N LEU A 57 -2.07 10.33 -12.57
CA LEU A 57 -2.78 9.65 -13.67
C LEU A 57 -2.51 8.14 -13.71
N ASP A 58 -1.26 7.72 -13.49
CA ASP A 58 -0.87 6.31 -13.53
C ASP A 58 -1.61 5.49 -12.46
N LEU A 59 -1.83 6.09 -11.29
CA LEU A 59 -2.55 5.45 -10.19
C LEU A 59 -4.06 5.36 -10.45
N LYS A 60 -4.61 6.20 -11.35
CA LYS A 60 -6.01 6.08 -11.77
C LYS A 60 -6.26 4.83 -12.61
N PHE A 61 -5.30 4.46 -13.45
CA PHE A 61 -5.41 3.26 -14.28
C PHE A 61 -5.09 1.98 -13.50
N ARG A 62 -4.22 2.07 -12.50
CA ARG A 62 -3.90 0.96 -11.62
C ARG A 62 -4.24 1.34 -10.18
N GLN A 63 -5.37 0.86 -9.69
CA GLN A 63 -5.88 1.20 -8.36
C GLN A 63 -5.57 0.15 -7.29
N HIS A 64 -5.16 -1.06 -7.70
CA HIS A 64 -4.92 -2.19 -6.80
C HIS A 64 -3.42 -2.45 -6.68
N PHE A 65 -2.92 -2.45 -5.46
CA PHE A 65 -1.52 -2.68 -5.13
C PHE A 65 -1.41 -3.72 -4.03
N ALA A 66 -0.67 -4.79 -4.29
CA ALA A 66 -0.42 -5.84 -3.32
C ALA A 66 1.08 -6.11 -3.19
N ALA A 67 1.59 -6.19 -1.95
CA ALA A 67 2.94 -6.61 -1.66
C ALA A 67 3.03 -8.14 -1.55
N GLU A 68 4.23 -8.69 -1.72
CA GLU A 68 4.49 -10.12 -1.69
C GLU A 68 4.25 -10.70 -0.28
N SER A 69 3.61 -11.88 -0.22
CA SER A 69 3.43 -12.61 1.04
C SER A 69 4.72 -13.31 1.44
N GLY A 70 4.93 -13.47 2.75
CA GLY A 70 6.03 -14.28 3.29
C GLY A 70 5.82 -15.77 2.99
N ARG A 71 6.91 -16.50 2.80
CA ARG A 71 6.87 -17.94 2.57
C ARG A 71 6.76 -18.70 3.90
N PRO A 72 6.12 -19.88 3.91
CA PRO A 72 6.05 -20.72 5.11
C PRO A 72 7.44 -21.15 5.56
N GLY A 73 7.56 -21.51 6.84
CA GLY A 73 8.77 -22.06 7.42
C GLY A 73 9.16 -23.40 6.78
N GLY A 74 10.46 -23.68 6.78
CA GLY A 74 11.02 -24.93 6.28
C GLY A 74 11.37 -25.90 7.40
N SER A 75 11.71 -27.16 7.02
CA SER A 75 12.28 -28.13 7.92
C SER A 75 13.67 -27.70 8.42
N ASN A 76 14.19 -28.37 9.45
CA ASN A 76 15.50 -28.06 10.02
C ASN A 76 15.67 -26.62 10.52
N ARG A 77 14.59 -26.06 11.10
CA ARG A 77 14.55 -24.71 11.65
C ARG A 77 14.80 -23.60 10.60
N MET A 78 14.59 -23.87 9.32
CA MET A 78 14.77 -22.87 8.28
C MET A 78 13.59 -21.90 8.29
N THR A 79 13.87 -20.60 8.50
CA THR A 79 12.88 -19.54 8.41
C THR A 79 12.48 -19.35 6.95
N GLY A 80 11.18 -19.19 6.69
CA GLY A 80 10.65 -18.86 5.37
C GLY A 80 11.18 -17.51 4.89
N ARG A 81 11.30 -17.36 3.57
CA ARG A 81 11.69 -16.07 2.96
C ARG A 81 10.65 -15.01 3.26
N SER A 82 11.09 -13.83 3.65
CA SER A 82 10.20 -12.65 3.76
C SER A 82 9.77 -12.18 2.38
N GLY A 83 8.52 -11.72 2.26
CA GLY A 83 8.01 -11.06 1.06
C GLY A 83 8.73 -9.73 0.80
N SER A 84 8.79 -9.34 -0.46
CA SER A 84 9.39 -8.08 -0.90
C SER A 84 8.44 -6.92 -0.62
N ASP A 85 8.99 -5.78 -0.19
CA ASP A 85 8.23 -4.54 -0.02
C ASP A 85 7.82 -3.98 -1.38
N LEU A 86 6.57 -3.52 -1.50
CA LEU A 86 6.06 -2.83 -2.69
C LEU A 86 6.26 -1.32 -2.54
N ARG A 87 7.00 -0.72 -3.46
CA ARG A 87 7.23 0.72 -3.52
C ARG A 87 6.42 1.34 -4.64
N ILE A 88 5.55 2.28 -4.31
CA ILE A 88 4.67 3.00 -5.23
C ILE A 88 5.17 4.44 -5.29
N ARG A 89 5.57 4.89 -6.49
CA ARG A 89 6.01 6.27 -6.70
C ARG A 89 4.80 7.19 -6.87
N VAL A 90 4.84 8.33 -6.17
CA VAL A 90 3.82 9.38 -6.20
C VAL A 90 4.48 10.75 -6.35
N PRO A 91 3.82 11.75 -6.95
CA PRO A 91 4.36 13.10 -7.06
C PRO A 91 4.68 13.71 -5.69
N VAL A 92 5.69 14.57 -5.64
CA VAL A 92 5.93 15.44 -4.47
C VAL A 92 4.73 16.36 -4.25
N GLY A 93 4.34 16.59 -3.00
CA GLY A 93 3.13 17.34 -2.62
C GLY A 93 1.89 16.46 -2.49
N THR A 94 2.03 15.13 -2.54
CA THR A 94 0.90 14.21 -2.34
C THR A 94 0.60 14.04 -0.86
N THR A 95 -0.66 14.31 -0.48
CA THR A 95 -1.22 14.00 0.85
C THR A 95 -1.98 12.70 0.78
N VAL A 96 -1.84 11.87 1.80
CA VAL A 96 -2.44 10.54 1.89
C VAL A 96 -3.46 10.52 3.00
N PHE A 97 -4.69 10.13 2.68
CA PHE A 97 -5.80 9.99 3.63
C PHE A 97 -6.23 8.52 3.71
N PHE A 98 -6.56 8.09 4.92
CA PHE A 98 -7.23 6.81 5.15
C PHE A 98 -8.72 6.96 4.87
N GLU A 99 -9.32 6.03 4.12
CA GLU A 99 -10.77 6.02 3.88
C GLU A 99 -11.48 4.85 4.54
N ALA A 100 -10.93 3.66 4.40
CA ALA A 100 -11.52 2.46 5.01
C ALA A 100 -10.51 1.31 5.10
N VAL A 101 -10.81 0.33 5.95
CA VAL A 101 -10.15 -0.98 5.91
C VAL A 101 -10.66 -1.73 4.68
N ALA A 102 -9.77 -2.25 3.86
CA ALA A 102 -10.14 -3.07 2.73
C ALA A 102 -10.35 -4.52 3.19
N GLY A 103 -11.50 -5.08 2.88
CA GLY A 103 -11.81 -6.49 3.12
C GLY A 103 -11.14 -7.43 2.10
N GLU A 104 -11.82 -8.53 1.73
CA GLU A 104 -11.26 -9.50 0.77
C GLU A 104 -11.09 -8.93 -0.65
N PRO A 105 -10.23 -9.55 -1.49
CA PRO A 105 -10.09 -9.15 -2.89
C PRO A 105 -11.44 -9.21 -3.62
N GLY A 106 -11.80 -8.10 -4.30
CA GLY A 106 -13.09 -7.98 -5.01
C GLY A 106 -14.21 -7.34 -4.19
N GLU A 107 -14.00 -7.03 -2.92
CA GLU A 107 -14.98 -6.29 -2.11
C GLU A 107 -15.10 -4.84 -2.60
N ARG A 108 -16.34 -4.39 -2.77
CA ARG A 108 -16.63 -3.01 -3.20
C ARG A 108 -16.33 -2.03 -2.07
N PRO A 109 -15.72 -0.88 -2.38
CA PRO A 109 -15.47 0.13 -1.35
C PRO A 109 -16.77 0.68 -0.76
N PRO A 110 -16.78 1.06 0.53
CA PRO A 110 -18.00 1.49 1.24
C PRO A 110 -18.76 2.65 0.57
N TRP A 111 -18.04 3.59 -0.05
CA TRP A 111 -18.66 4.77 -0.70
C TRP A 111 -19.34 4.45 -2.04
N LEU A 112 -19.05 3.31 -2.69
CA LEU A 112 -19.77 2.86 -3.87
C LEU A 112 -21.14 2.22 -3.52
N ALA A 113 -21.32 1.80 -2.28
CA ALA A 113 -22.60 1.34 -1.80
C ALA A 113 -23.60 2.50 -1.62
N GLU A 114 -23.12 3.73 -1.46
CA GLU A 114 -23.93 4.95 -1.29
C GLU A 114 -24.24 5.67 -2.62
N GLN A 115 -23.42 5.47 -3.64
CA GLN A 115 -23.62 6.03 -4.99
C GLN A 115 -24.13 4.90 -5.87
N GLY A 116 -25.43 4.98 -6.25
CA GLY A 116 -26.04 3.98 -7.13
C GLY A 116 -25.19 3.73 -8.39
N GLU A 117 -25.33 2.55 -8.94
CA GLU A 117 -24.64 1.93 -10.10
C GLU A 117 -24.08 2.93 -11.12
N ASP A 118 -22.85 3.39 -10.91
CA ASP A 118 -22.09 4.09 -11.93
C ASP A 118 -21.44 3.06 -12.85
N GLU A 119 -21.81 3.10 -14.14
CA GLU A 119 -21.37 2.20 -15.22
C GLU A 119 -19.83 2.14 -15.42
N ASP A 120 -19.07 3.00 -14.78
CA ASP A 120 -17.61 3.08 -14.90
C ASP A 120 -16.86 1.94 -14.15
N PHE A 121 -17.53 1.18 -13.29
CA PHE A 121 -16.90 0.10 -12.52
C PHE A 121 -16.92 -1.27 -13.23
N GLU A 122 -17.84 -1.47 -14.16
CA GLU A 122 -17.86 -2.74 -14.96
C GLU A 122 -16.68 -2.85 -15.93
N ASN A 123 -16.06 -1.71 -16.31
CA ASN A 123 -14.85 -1.68 -17.15
C ASN A 123 -13.53 -1.78 -16.38
N ALA A 124 -13.54 -1.64 -15.05
CA ALA A 124 -12.44 -2.03 -14.18
C ALA A 124 -12.52 -3.55 -13.95
N GLY A 125 -12.43 -4.30 -15.05
CA GLY A 125 -12.61 -5.74 -15.09
C GLY A 125 -11.95 -6.41 -13.90
N ALA A 126 -12.66 -7.38 -13.34
CA ALA A 126 -12.12 -8.37 -12.44
C ALA A 126 -10.82 -8.92 -13.03
N ILE A 127 -9.71 -8.24 -12.74
CA ILE A 127 -8.38 -8.77 -13.03
C ILE A 127 -8.25 -9.93 -12.06
N ALA A 128 -8.46 -11.13 -12.60
CA ALA A 128 -8.15 -12.36 -11.90
C ALA A 128 -6.72 -12.22 -11.37
N TRP A 129 -6.56 -12.43 -10.09
CA TRP A 129 -5.26 -12.52 -9.44
C TRP A 129 -4.58 -13.78 -9.96
N THR A 130 -3.90 -13.68 -11.10
CA THR A 130 -3.01 -14.72 -11.57
C THR A 130 -1.64 -14.37 -11.04
N ASP A 131 -1.08 -15.24 -10.22
CA ASP A 131 0.25 -15.14 -9.62
C ASP A 131 1.39 -15.16 -10.66
N ASP A 132 1.09 -15.19 -11.97
CA ASP A 132 2.01 -15.55 -13.05
C ASP A 132 2.10 -14.56 -14.21
N GLU A 133 1.80 -13.27 -14.04
CA GLU A 133 2.20 -12.30 -15.06
C GLU A 133 3.35 -11.44 -14.54
N GLU A 134 4.56 -11.76 -15.01
CA GLU A 134 5.70 -10.86 -15.13
C GLU A 134 5.31 -9.67 -16.02
N ALA A 135 4.45 -8.77 -15.49
CA ALA A 135 4.33 -7.44 -16.05
C ALA A 135 5.64 -6.73 -15.76
N ASP A 136 6.24 -6.17 -16.80
CA ASP A 136 7.46 -5.37 -16.82
C ASP A 136 7.42 -4.30 -15.71
N ILE A 137 7.78 -4.73 -14.49
CA ILE A 137 7.86 -3.88 -13.32
C ILE A 137 9.14 -3.08 -13.50
N PRO A 138 9.10 -1.74 -13.52
CA PRO A 138 10.33 -0.95 -13.53
C PRO A 138 11.24 -1.46 -12.40
N VAL A 139 12.44 -1.88 -12.78
CA VAL A 139 13.48 -2.51 -11.95
C VAL A 139 13.49 -1.90 -10.54
N PRO A 140 13.46 -2.70 -9.46
CA PRO A 140 13.55 -2.17 -8.11
C PRO A 140 14.87 -1.44 -7.95
N VAL A 141 14.81 -0.14 -7.73
CA VAL A 141 15.99 0.66 -7.39
C VAL A 141 16.55 0.04 -6.11
N ARG A 142 17.77 -0.50 -6.23
CA ARG A 142 18.53 -1.10 -5.14
C ARG A 142 18.63 -0.10 -4.00
N ALA A 143 18.04 -0.41 -2.85
CA ALA A 143 17.99 0.47 -1.69
C ALA A 143 19.41 0.88 -1.28
N GLU A 144 19.76 2.13 -1.48
CA GLU A 144 20.90 2.74 -0.79
C GLU A 144 20.58 2.82 0.71
N LYS A 145 21.55 2.44 1.53
CA LYS A 145 21.39 2.18 2.98
C LYS A 145 21.24 3.43 3.87
N SER A 146 20.76 4.53 3.35
CA SER A 146 20.51 5.76 4.13
C SER A 146 19.26 6.47 3.63
N GLY A 147 18.09 5.85 3.84
CA GLY A 147 16.81 6.50 3.56
C GLY A 147 16.38 7.40 4.72
N PRO A 148 15.70 8.53 4.42
CA PRO A 148 15.14 9.42 5.43
C PRO A 148 14.12 8.68 6.30
N LEU A 149 13.96 9.18 7.54
CA LEU A 149 13.07 8.65 8.58
C LEU A 149 11.73 8.16 8.02
N ARG A 150 11.51 6.84 8.06
CA ARG A 150 10.23 6.22 7.69
C ARG A 150 9.16 6.68 8.67
N LYS A 151 8.28 7.58 8.26
CA LYS A 151 7.10 7.93 9.04
C LYS A 151 6.11 6.78 9.00
N ARG A 152 5.44 6.52 10.11
CA ARG A 152 4.47 5.43 10.26
C ARG A 152 3.06 5.96 9.97
N ALA A 153 2.32 5.29 9.09
CA ALA A 153 0.89 5.49 8.95
C ALA A 153 0.13 4.66 10.00
N ARG A 154 0.26 5.00 11.26
CA ARG A 154 -0.58 4.51 12.35
C ARG A 154 -0.63 5.63 13.36
N ALA A 155 -1.80 5.89 13.93
CA ALA A 155 -1.89 6.76 15.08
C ALA A 155 -0.79 6.37 16.08
N GLU A 156 -0.01 7.33 16.54
CA GLU A 156 1.14 7.10 17.45
C GLU A 156 0.71 6.32 18.71
N ASP A 157 -0.57 6.35 19.03
CA ASP A 157 -1.20 5.73 20.21
C ASP A 157 -1.87 4.37 19.95
N GLY A 158 -1.76 3.80 18.74
CA GLY A 158 -2.37 2.51 18.42
C GLY A 158 -3.90 2.53 18.27
N ALA A 159 -4.53 3.71 18.25
CA ALA A 159 -5.95 3.88 18.00
C ALA A 159 -6.34 3.40 16.59
N PRO A 160 -7.58 2.94 16.37
CA PRO A 160 -8.08 2.64 15.04
C PRO A 160 -8.07 3.91 14.19
N LEU A 161 -7.70 3.78 12.92
CA LEU A 161 -7.72 4.89 11.95
C LEU A 161 -9.18 5.29 11.68
N GLU A 162 -9.46 6.59 11.66
CA GLU A 162 -10.78 7.12 11.31
C GLU A 162 -10.85 7.49 9.82
N PRO A 163 -12.00 7.27 9.14
CA PRO A 163 -12.19 7.71 7.76
C PRO A 163 -11.93 9.21 7.60
N GLY A 164 -11.08 9.58 6.64
CA GLY A 164 -10.65 10.96 6.41
C GLY A 164 -9.40 11.37 7.20
N GLU A 165 -8.85 10.52 8.05
CA GLU A 165 -7.62 10.79 8.78
C GLU A 165 -6.42 10.89 7.82
N GLN A 166 -5.59 11.93 8.02
CA GLN A 166 -4.38 12.12 7.24
C GLN A 166 -3.25 11.22 7.75
N LEU A 167 -2.81 10.26 6.94
CA LEU A 167 -1.70 9.36 7.26
C LEU A 167 -0.34 10.02 7.10
N GLY A 168 -0.22 10.96 6.18
CA GLY A 168 1.03 11.67 5.93
C GLY A 168 0.99 12.60 4.73
N ASP A 169 2.05 13.39 4.61
CA ASP A 169 2.28 14.33 3.53
C ASP A 169 3.68 14.08 2.96
N LEU A 170 3.78 13.93 1.66
CA LEU A 170 5.00 13.65 0.92
C LEU A 170 5.51 14.94 0.28
N THR A 171 6.34 15.70 0.99
CA THR A 171 6.71 17.08 0.65
C THR A 171 8.06 17.23 -0.04
N PHE A 172 8.92 16.21 0.00
CA PHE A 172 10.24 16.26 -0.64
C PHE A 172 10.59 14.95 -1.34
N HIS A 173 11.42 15.04 -2.37
CA HIS A 173 11.87 13.90 -3.16
C HIS A 173 12.54 12.82 -2.30
N GLY A 174 12.22 11.57 -2.58
CA GLY A 174 12.76 10.41 -1.86
C GLY A 174 12.15 10.17 -0.48
N GLN A 175 11.18 10.98 -0.03
CA GLN A 175 10.45 10.72 1.21
C GLN A 175 9.65 9.44 1.10
N GLU A 176 9.77 8.57 2.11
CA GLU A 176 9.05 7.31 2.19
C GLU A 176 7.95 7.36 3.26
N LEU A 177 6.76 6.87 2.95
CA LEU A 177 5.65 6.68 3.87
C LEU A 177 5.18 5.23 3.81
N VAL A 178 5.31 4.48 4.91
CA VAL A 178 4.76 3.12 5.02
C VAL A 178 3.26 3.22 5.28
N VAL A 179 2.44 2.87 4.30
CA VAL A 179 0.97 2.98 4.36
C VAL A 179 0.29 1.69 4.81
N ALA A 180 0.89 0.52 4.54
CA ALA A 180 0.38 -0.76 5.01
C ALA A 180 1.53 -1.69 5.39
N ARG A 181 1.38 -2.43 6.48
CA ARG A 181 2.43 -3.31 7.02
C ARG A 181 2.13 -4.76 6.72
N GLY A 182 3.17 -5.48 6.32
CA GLY A 182 3.15 -6.91 6.15
C GLY A 182 2.91 -7.66 7.46
N GLY A 183 2.17 -8.75 7.34
CA GLY A 183 1.88 -9.65 8.45
C GLY A 183 3.15 -10.29 9.01
N ARG A 184 3.15 -10.58 10.30
CA ARG A 184 4.23 -11.30 10.96
C ARG A 184 4.22 -12.76 10.53
N GLY A 185 5.39 -13.36 10.28
CA GLY A 185 5.52 -14.79 10.10
C GLY A 185 5.12 -15.57 11.37
N GLY A 186 4.41 -16.69 11.17
CA GLY A 186 4.01 -17.59 12.24
C GLY A 186 5.22 -18.33 12.83
N ARG A 187 5.19 -18.66 14.10
CA ARG A 187 6.25 -19.41 14.77
C ARG A 187 6.14 -20.90 14.48
N GLY A 188 7.28 -21.54 14.18
CA GLY A 188 7.38 -22.99 14.05
C GLY A 188 7.26 -23.72 15.38
N ASN A 189 7.02 -25.04 15.33
CA ASN A 189 6.80 -25.84 16.52
C ASN A 189 8.00 -25.88 17.50
N VAL A 190 9.19 -25.49 17.08
CA VAL A 190 10.37 -25.37 17.95
C VAL A 190 10.12 -24.42 19.12
N HIS A 191 9.37 -23.32 18.89
CA HIS A 191 9.10 -22.32 19.92
C HIS A 191 8.13 -22.75 21.01
N PHE A 192 7.37 -23.83 20.77
CA PHE A 192 6.37 -24.36 21.71
C PHE A 192 6.87 -25.51 22.55
N ARG A 193 8.17 -25.86 22.43
CA ARG A 193 8.81 -26.88 23.26
C ARG A 193 8.90 -26.40 24.70
N SER A 194 8.40 -27.23 25.61
CA SER A 194 8.48 -27.01 27.06
C SER A 194 8.95 -28.27 27.79
N SER A 195 9.13 -28.19 29.11
CA SER A 195 9.46 -29.34 29.96
C SER A 195 8.34 -30.38 29.96
N THR A 196 7.09 -29.96 29.85
CA THR A 196 5.89 -30.82 29.82
C THR A 196 5.54 -31.27 28.41
N ASN A 197 5.77 -30.44 27.38
CA ASN A 197 5.56 -30.79 25.97
C ASN A 197 6.89 -30.75 25.20
N ARG A 198 7.57 -31.91 25.13
CA ARG A 198 8.86 -32.02 24.43
C ARG A 198 8.72 -32.14 22.93
N SER A 199 7.52 -32.46 22.44
CA SER A 199 7.22 -32.74 21.03
C SER A 199 5.93 -32.02 20.59
N PRO A 200 5.91 -30.67 20.54
CA PRO A 200 4.73 -29.92 20.15
C PRO A 200 4.39 -30.17 18.67
N ASP A 201 3.12 -30.43 18.40
CA ASP A 201 2.53 -30.76 17.10
C ASP A 201 1.78 -29.60 16.47
N HIS A 202 1.97 -28.38 16.99
CA HIS A 202 1.34 -27.17 16.48
C HIS A 202 2.37 -26.09 16.14
N ALA A 203 2.01 -25.24 15.21
CA ALA A 203 2.71 -24.04 14.79
C ALA A 203 1.71 -22.89 14.66
N GLU A 204 2.18 -21.66 14.67
CA GLU A 204 1.33 -20.49 14.46
C GLU A 204 1.12 -20.24 12.96
N PRO A 205 -0.09 -19.87 12.55
CA PRO A 205 -0.31 -19.33 11.21
C PRO A 205 0.36 -17.96 11.07
N GLY A 206 0.70 -17.59 9.85
CA GLY A 206 1.16 -16.23 9.54
C GLY A 206 0.08 -15.19 9.79
N GLY A 207 0.47 -14.05 10.32
CA GLY A 207 -0.43 -12.92 10.54
C GLY A 207 -0.91 -12.32 9.21
N SER A 208 -2.14 -11.78 9.19
CA SER A 208 -2.61 -10.98 8.05
C SER A 208 -1.79 -9.70 7.93
N GLY A 209 -1.54 -9.26 6.69
CA GLY A 209 -1.06 -7.92 6.40
C GLY A 209 -2.19 -6.89 6.50
N ASP A 210 -1.81 -5.63 6.64
CA ASP A 210 -2.76 -4.52 6.61
C ASP A 210 -3.33 -4.36 5.19
N ALA A 211 -4.61 -3.99 5.09
CA ALA A 211 -5.26 -3.71 3.83
C ALA A 211 -6.17 -2.48 3.98
N TYR A 212 -5.93 -1.45 3.16
CA TYR A 212 -6.59 -0.15 3.29
C TYR A 212 -7.01 0.41 1.94
N TRP A 213 -8.14 1.13 1.95
CA TRP A 213 -8.50 2.09 0.94
C TRP A 213 -7.89 3.43 1.31
N LEU A 214 -7.15 4.00 0.38
CA LEU A 214 -6.47 5.29 0.55
C LEU A 214 -6.95 6.27 -0.51
N ARG A 215 -7.09 7.52 -0.11
CA ARG A 215 -7.29 8.65 -0.99
C ARG A 215 -6.01 9.46 -1.04
N LEU A 216 -5.50 9.63 -2.25
CA LEU A 216 -4.32 10.42 -2.54
C LEU A 216 -4.76 11.75 -3.14
N GLU A 217 -4.30 12.85 -2.58
CA GLU A 217 -4.56 14.21 -3.08
C GLU A 217 -3.24 14.91 -3.37
N LEU A 218 -3.08 15.39 -4.59
CA LEU A 218 -1.93 16.18 -4.99
C LEU A 218 -2.21 17.65 -4.73
N LYS A 219 -1.47 18.24 -3.79
CA LYS A 219 -1.49 19.69 -3.54
C LYS A 219 -0.73 20.41 -4.64
N LEU A 220 -1.46 21.04 -5.54
CA LEU A 220 -0.86 21.85 -6.57
C LEU A 220 -0.63 23.26 -6.04
N LEU A 221 0.61 23.71 -6.11
CA LEU A 221 0.92 25.12 -5.99
C LEU A 221 0.73 25.76 -7.37
N ALA A 222 0.03 26.88 -7.42
CA ALA A 222 -0.04 27.66 -8.64
C ALA A 222 1.29 28.39 -8.85
N ASP A 223 1.88 28.23 -10.04
CA ASP A 223 3.11 28.95 -10.41
C ASP A 223 2.86 30.43 -10.63
N VAL A 224 1.66 30.80 -11.10
CA VAL A 224 1.28 32.17 -11.42
C VAL A 224 -0.13 32.47 -10.93
N GLY A 225 -0.29 33.59 -10.24
CA GLY A 225 -1.58 34.15 -9.84
C GLY A 225 -1.92 35.41 -10.66
N ILE A 226 -3.14 35.48 -11.19
CA ILE A 226 -3.63 36.67 -11.90
C ILE A 226 -4.55 37.46 -10.98
N VAL A 227 -4.10 38.65 -10.59
CA VAL A 227 -4.87 39.59 -9.74
C VAL A 227 -5.29 40.79 -10.54
N GLY A 228 -6.51 41.25 -10.33
CA GLY A 228 -7.05 42.45 -10.99
C GLY A 228 -8.50 42.70 -10.62
N PHE A 229 -9.03 43.88 -10.94
CA PHE A 229 -10.41 44.28 -10.67
C PHE A 229 -11.44 43.35 -11.33
N PRO A 230 -12.68 43.29 -10.83
CA PRO A 230 -13.78 42.62 -11.53
C PRO A 230 -13.90 43.13 -12.98
N THR A 231 -14.37 42.30 -13.90
CA THR A 231 -14.66 42.61 -15.31
C THR A 231 -13.48 43.02 -16.22
N VAL A 232 -12.24 43.04 -15.73
CA VAL A 232 -11.03 43.42 -16.53
C VAL A 232 -10.63 42.34 -17.56
N GLY A 233 -11.38 41.23 -17.66
CA GLY A 233 -11.09 40.18 -18.65
C GLY A 233 -10.11 39.12 -18.20
N LYS A 234 -9.85 38.94 -16.87
CA LYS A 234 -8.97 37.87 -16.33
C LYS A 234 -9.35 36.50 -16.83
N SER A 235 -10.65 36.16 -16.76
CA SER A 235 -11.16 34.85 -17.18
C SER A 235 -11.03 34.65 -18.69
N THR A 236 -11.23 35.73 -19.47
CA THR A 236 -11.03 35.70 -20.92
C THR A 236 -9.55 35.48 -21.27
N PHE A 237 -8.64 36.14 -20.55
CA PHE A 237 -7.21 35.96 -20.72
C PHE A 237 -6.79 34.54 -20.43
N ILE A 238 -7.24 33.94 -19.30
CA ILE A 238 -6.96 32.54 -18.94
C ILE A 238 -7.49 31.59 -20.02
N SER A 239 -8.70 31.83 -20.54
CA SER A 239 -9.29 30.99 -21.60
C SER A 239 -8.52 31.09 -22.92
N ALA A 240 -7.86 32.21 -23.19
CA ALA A 240 -7.08 32.41 -24.41
C ALA A 240 -5.71 31.73 -24.37
N ILE A 241 -5.05 31.70 -23.19
CA ILE A 241 -3.70 31.15 -23.04
C ILE A 241 -3.65 29.70 -22.52
N SER A 242 -4.77 29.21 -22.00
CA SER A 242 -4.84 27.84 -21.44
C SER A 242 -6.10 27.11 -21.95
N ARG A 243 -6.12 25.77 -21.77
CA ARG A 243 -7.32 24.96 -22.01
C ARG A 243 -8.32 25.00 -20.85
N ALA A 244 -8.05 25.80 -19.83
CA ALA A 244 -8.96 26.00 -18.71
C ALA A 244 -10.25 26.68 -19.19
N ARG A 245 -11.40 26.26 -18.65
CA ARG A 245 -12.70 26.86 -18.88
C ARG A 245 -13.19 27.49 -17.57
N PRO A 246 -12.64 28.67 -17.18
CA PRO A 246 -13.12 29.35 -15.99
C PRO A 246 -14.58 29.73 -16.16
N LYS A 247 -15.36 29.68 -15.06
CA LYS A 247 -16.72 30.24 -15.08
C LYS A 247 -16.60 31.75 -15.28
N ILE A 248 -16.98 32.23 -16.47
CA ILE A 248 -17.07 33.63 -16.77
C ILE A 248 -18.47 34.06 -16.33
N ALA A 249 -18.55 34.85 -15.28
CA ALA A 249 -19.80 35.43 -14.82
C ALA A 249 -19.55 36.89 -14.37
N ASP A 250 -20.47 37.77 -14.71
CA ASP A 250 -20.48 39.13 -14.24
C ASP A 250 -20.99 39.17 -12.79
N TYR A 251 -20.11 38.83 -11.84
CA TYR A 251 -20.40 39.09 -10.44
C TYR A 251 -19.79 40.42 -10.05
N PRO A 252 -20.58 41.41 -9.67
CA PRO A 252 -20.05 42.68 -9.20
C PRO A 252 -19.31 42.55 -7.87
N PHE A 253 -19.58 41.47 -7.10
CA PHE A 253 -18.86 41.16 -5.85
C PHE A 253 -19.08 39.70 -5.45
#